data_650a95bee435a152bc48993721d557fc
#
_entry.id   650a95bee435a152bc48993721d557fc
#
_cell.length_a   1.000
_cell.length_b   1.000
_cell.length_c   1.000
_cell.angle_alpha   90.00
_cell.angle_beta   90.00
_cell.angle_gamma   90.00
#
_symmetry.space_group_name_H-M   'P 1'
#
loop_
_entity.id
_entity.type
_entity.pdbx_description
1 polymer ?
#
loop_
_entity_poly.entity_id
_entity_poly.type
_entity_poly.pdbx_seq_one_letter_code
_entity_poly.pdbx_strand_id
1 'polypeptide(L)'
;MTPTVQRRQATATDHQCEQIRTVALGTFQAKSTILYWIEDGTRMRVIDAFGPCAQSVNHYLRDMKPYDPLNVERLVSSRKRVATIGNDRDLAPDNEFERYSVFMQHSGFCDVMDFVFWNGDEAFAGLGIMKSLDDPPITSEDLRVGWAMQPYLEYNLSRHPQQREYQRQKRLRRVYGLTHREVEIANLIGVGLTNQDIAEDLGIGLGTVKTHLLSVFRKLDVSNRTMLSMRIASLEGEGDASSMNRASH
;
A
#
# COMPACT_ATOMS: atom_id res chain seq x y z
N MET A 1 18.47 19.95 8.68
CA MET A 1 19.13 18.64 8.89
C MET A 1 18.06 17.57 8.89
N THR A 2 17.96 16.78 7.85
CA THR A 2 16.93 15.72 7.71
C THR A 2 17.27 14.58 8.66
N PRO A 3 16.33 14.10 9.49
CA PRO A 3 16.64 13.17 10.57
C PRO A 3 17.13 11.83 10.04
N THR A 4 18.17 11.32 10.66
CA THR A 4 18.82 10.02 10.42
C THR A 4 17.86 8.82 10.52
N VAL A 5 16.71 8.98 11.16
CA VAL A 5 15.67 7.96 11.34
C VAL A 5 14.94 7.67 10.02
N GLN A 6 14.59 8.69 9.21
CA GLN A 6 13.94 8.49 7.91
C GLN A 6 14.84 7.77 6.90
N ARG A 7 16.16 8.01 6.95
CA ARG A 7 17.11 7.32 6.04
C ARG A 7 17.27 5.82 6.35
N ARG A 8 17.18 5.40 7.62
CA ARG A 8 17.26 3.97 7.97
C ARG A 8 15.98 3.19 7.67
N GLN A 9 14.82 3.83 7.75
CA GLN A 9 13.56 3.20 7.37
C GLN A 9 13.43 3.06 5.84
N ALA A 10 13.87 4.05 5.06
CA ALA A 10 13.88 3.99 3.60
C ALA A 10 14.67 2.79 3.07
N THR A 11 15.87 2.51 3.60
CA THR A 11 16.74 1.41 3.12
C THR A 11 16.19 0.02 3.39
N ALA A 12 15.51 -0.21 4.52
CA ALA A 12 14.88 -1.51 4.82
C ALA A 12 13.60 -1.74 4.02
N THR A 13 12.86 -0.68 3.74
CA THR A 13 11.66 -0.65 2.90
C THR A 13 11.99 -1.01 1.46
N ASP A 14 13.04 -0.43 0.90
CA ASP A 14 13.50 -0.70 -0.46
C ASP A 14 13.88 -2.18 -0.63
N HIS A 15 14.52 -2.79 0.37
CA HIS A 15 14.95 -4.19 0.29
C HIS A 15 13.79 -5.19 0.24
N GLN A 16 12.73 -4.98 1.02
CA GLN A 16 11.55 -5.86 0.99
C GLN A 16 10.81 -5.78 -0.34
N CYS A 17 10.62 -4.58 -0.88
CA CYS A 17 10.03 -4.38 -2.21
C CYS A 17 10.89 -5.04 -3.30
N GLU A 18 12.21 -4.91 -3.21
CA GLU A 18 13.15 -5.55 -4.13
C GLU A 18 13.08 -7.09 -4.08
N GLN A 19 12.95 -7.66 -2.89
CA GLN A 19 12.78 -9.12 -2.75
C GLN A 19 11.46 -9.59 -3.39
N ILE A 20 10.35 -8.90 -3.13
CA ILE A 20 9.04 -9.22 -3.74
C ILE A 20 9.14 -9.14 -5.27
N ARG A 21 9.73 -8.08 -5.80
CA ARG A 21 9.98 -7.90 -7.24
C ARG A 21 10.80 -9.06 -7.81
N THR A 22 11.92 -9.39 -7.17
CA THR A 22 12.82 -10.45 -7.63
C THR A 22 12.11 -11.80 -7.70
N VAL A 23 11.36 -12.13 -6.66
CA VAL A 23 10.55 -13.35 -6.62
C VAL A 23 9.50 -13.35 -7.72
N ALA A 24 8.77 -12.25 -7.89
CA ALA A 24 7.72 -12.13 -8.90
C ALA A 24 8.27 -12.27 -10.32
N LEU A 25 9.34 -11.52 -10.66
CA LEU A 25 9.98 -11.60 -11.97
C LEU A 25 10.49 -13.00 -12.28
N GLY A 26 11.16 -13.65 -11.31
CA GLY A 26 11.71 -15.00 -11.50
C GLY A 26 10.63 -16.08 -11.60
N THR A 27 9.60 -16.01 -10.77
CA THR A 27 8.52 -16.99 -10.76
C THR A 27 7.70 -16.96 -12.05
N PHE A 28 7.35 -15.77 -12.50
CA PHE A 28 6.46 -15.59 -13.66
C PHE A 28 7.22 -15.34 -14.97
N GLN A 29 8.55 -15.40 -14.97
CA GLN A 29 9.39 -15.11 -16.15
C GLN A 29 8.99 -13.80 -16.84
N ALA A 30 8.76 -12.76 -16.05
CA ALA A 30 8.37 -11.44 -16.50
C ALA A 30 9.54 -10.46 -16.45
N LYS A 31 9.45 -9.33 -17.16
CA LYS A 31 10.48 -8.28 -17.19
C LYS A 31 10.05 -6.99 -16.51
N SER A 32 8.78 -6.88 -16.15
CA SER A 32 8.20 -5.66 -15.56
C SER A 32 7.27 -5.97 -14.40
N THR A 33 7.36 -5.14 -13.35
CA THR A 33 6.43 -5.16 -12.21
C THR A 33 6.12 -3.75 -11.73
N ILE A 34 4.93 -3.59 -11.16
CA ILE A 34 4.53 -2.39 -10.41
C ILE A 34 3.99 -2.84 -9.05
N LEU A 35 4.59 -2.36 -7.96
CA LEU A 35 4.09 -2.53 -6.61
C LEU A 35 3.53 -1.21 -6.11
N TYR A 36 2.34 -1.23 -5.51
CA TYR A 36 1.66 -0.02 -5.08
C TYR A 36 0.84 -0.23 -3.81
N TRP A 37 0.69 0.85 -3.01
CA TRP A 37 -0.30 0.91 -1.94
C TRP A 37 -1.65 1.34 -2.49
N ILE A 38 -2.71 0.82 -1.88
CA ILE A 38 -4.09 1.26 -2.10
C ILE A 38 -4.50 2.09 -0.88
N GLU A 39 -4.67 3.38 -1.10
CA GLU A 39 -5.05 4.35 -0.08
C GLU A 39 -6.50 4.80 -0.31
N ASP A 40 -7.20 5.14 0.76
CA ASP A 40 -8.58 5.64 0.72
C ASP A 40 -9.55 4.79 -0.14
N GLY A 41 -9.31 3.48 -0.17
CA GLY A 41 -10.14 2.49 -0.85
C GLY A 41 -9.70 2.15 -2.27
N THR A 42 -9.31 3.12 -3.09
CA THR A 42 -8.95 2.88 -4.51
C THR A 42 -7.82 3.76 -5.04
N ARG A 43 -7.28 4.67 -4.24
CA ARG A 43 -6.20 5.53 -4.68
C ARG A 43 -4.88 4.76 -4.72
N MET A 44 -4.35 4.58 -5.92
CA MET A 44 -3.08 3.91 -6.17
C MET A 44 -1.91 4.85 -5.88
N ARG A 45 -0.96 4.43 -5.03
CA ARG A 45 0.33 5.09 -4.81
C ARG A 45 1.46 4.11 -5.12
N VAL A 46 2.10 4.29 -6.26
CA VAL A 46 3.23 3.45 -6.70
C VAL A 46 4.41 3.60 -5.74
N ILE A 47 5.00 2.48 -5.33
CA ILE A 47 6.17 2.40 -4.43
C ILE A 47 7.38 1.77 -5.09
N ASP A 48 7.17 0.87 -6.03
CA ASP A 48 8.23 0.29 -6.86
C ASP A 48 7.69 0.06 -8.27
N ALA A 49 8.44 0.45 -9.28
CA ALA A 49 8.15 0.17 -10.68
C ALA A 49 9.44 -0.22 -11.37
N PHE A 50 9.46 -1.40 -11.95
CA PHE A 50 10.66 -1.98 -12.55
C PHE A 50 10.42 -2.48 -13.96
N GLY A 51 11.47 -2.36 -14.80
CA GLY A 51 11.45 -2.80 -16.19
C GLY A 51 10.86 -1.75 -17.14
N PRO A 52 10.57 -2.14 -18.39
CA PRO A 52 10.03 -1.23 -19.42
C PRO A 52 8.76 -0.47 -18.99
N CYS A 53 7.88 -1.08 -18.20
CA CYS A 53 6.65 -0.45 -17.73
C CYS A 53 6.90 0.80 -16.88
N ALA A 54 8.04 0.90 -16.19
CA ALA A 54 8.36 2.04 -15.32
C ALA A 54 8.32 3.38 -16.07
N GLN A 55 8.66 3.39 -17.35
CA GLN A 55 8.62 4.59 -18.20
C GLN A 55 7.19 5.04 -18.52
N SER A 56 6.24 4.12 -18.54
CA SER A 56 4.84 4.37 -18.89
C SER A 56 3.95 4.67 -17.69
N VAL A 57 4.44 4.54 -16.45
CA VAL A 57 3.64 4.68 -15.21
C VAL A 57 2.93 6.02 -15.13
N ASN A 58 3.62 7.12 -15.42
CA ASN A 58 3.03 8.46 -15.35
C ASN A 58 1.92 8.66 -16.39
N HIS A 59 2.11 8.12 -17.60
CA HIS A 59 1.08 8.13 -18.64
C HIS A 59 -0.11 7.25 -18.22
N TYR A 60 0.15 6.05 -17.71
CA TYR A 60 -0.89 5.17 -17.19
C TYR A 60 -1.75 5.87 -16.12
N LEU A 61 -1.13 6.40 -15.08
CA LEU A 61 -1.84 7.02 -13.95
C LEU A 61 -2.68 8.24 -14.36
N ARG A 62 -2.19 9.03 -15.32
CA ARG A 62 -2.86 10.24 -15.78
C ARG A 62 -3.98 9.98 -16.78
N ASP A 63 -3.73 9.11 -17.75
CA ASP A 63 -4.56 9.05 -18.95
C ASP A 63 -5.19 7.68 -19.23
N MET A 64 -4.53 6.57 -18.80
CA MET A 64 -4.90 5.22 -19.23
C MET A 64 -5.58 4.38 -18.18
N LYS A 65 -5.39 4.68 -16.91
CA LYS A 65 -5.99 3.96 -15.77
C LYS A 65 -7.49 3.73 -15.89
N PRO A 66 -8.33 4.68 -16.36
CA PRO A 66 -9.78 4.45 -16.49
C PRO A 66 -10.15 3.36 -17.51
N TYR A 67 -9.29 3.10 -18.49
CA TYR A 67 -9.51 2.13 -19.56
C TYR A 67 -9.00 0.73 -19.25
N ASP A 68 -8.17 0.60 -18.20
CA ASP A 68 -7.60 -0.66 -17.77
C ASP A 68 -8.68 -1.56 -17.15
N PRO A 69 -8.93 -2.78 -17.68
CA PRO A 69 -9.85 -3.72 -17.06
C PRO A 69 -9.40 -4.14 -15.67
N LEU A 70 -8.11 -4.17 -15.41
CA LEU A 70 -7.52 -4.53 -14.12
C LEU A 70 -7.21 -3.32 -13.23
N ASN A 71 -7.77 -2.14 -13.51
CA ASN A 71 -7.54 -1.01 -12.62
C ASN A 71 -8.02 -1.29 -11.18
N VAL A 72 -7.37 -0.67 -10.22
CA VAL A 72 -7.60 -0.92 -8.80
C VAL A 72 -9.06 -0.76 -8.37
N GLU A 73 -9.83 0.15 -8.99
CA GLU A 73 -11.25 0.38 -8.65
C GLU A 73 -12.12 -0.81 -9.04
N ARG A 74 -11.88 -1.38 -10.23
CA ARG A 74 -12.58 -2.57 -10.74
C ARG A 74 -12.21 -3.82 -9.94
N LEU A 75 -10.92 -4.01 -9.70
CA LEU A 75 -10.43 -5.15 -8.92
C LEU A 75 -10.96 -5.14 -7.48
N VAL A 76 -10.97 -3.98 -6.84
CA VAL A 76 -11.52 -3.81 -5.49
C VAL A 76 -13.04 -4.02 -5.45
N SER A 77 -13.77 -3.44 -6.40
CA SER A 77 -15.23 -3.59 -6.49
C SER A 77 -15.65 -5.04 -6.75
N SER A 78 -14.85 -5.78 -7.53
CA SER A 78 -15.09 -7.19 -7.87
C SER A 78 -14.46 -8.18 -6.88
N ARG A 79 -13.86 -7.69 -5.78
CA ARG A 79 -13.22 -8.51 -4.73
C ARG A 79 -12.15 -9.46 -5.27
N LYS A 80 -11.46 -9.09 -6.33
CA LYS A 80 -10.41 -9.92 -6.91
C LYS A 80 -9.20 -9.97 -5.98
N ARG A 81 -8.53 -11.12 -5.94
CA ARG A 81 -7.24 -11.35 -5.27
C ARG A 81 -6.12 -11.58 -6.27
N VAL A 82 -6.43 -12.29 -7.35
CA VAL A 82 -5.57 -12.49 -8.51
C VAL A 82 -6.46 -12.30 -9.73
N ALA A 83 -6.00 -11.53 -10.70
CA ALA A 83 -6.71 -11.27 -11.95
C ALA A 83 -5.72 -11.25 -13.13
N THR A 84 -6.19 -11.56 -14.33
CA THR A 84 -5.40 -11.47 -15.56
C THR A 84 -6.21 -10.82 -16.67
N ILE A 85 -5.54 -10.19 -17.62
CA ILE A 85 -6.22 -9.66 -18.81
C ILE A 85 -6.99 -10.77 -19.52
N GLY A 86 -6.42 -11.97 -19.65
CA GLY A 86 -7.06 -13.09 -20.32
C GLY A 86 -8.38 -13.54 -19.70
N ASN A 87 -8.53 -13.46 -18.39
CA ASN A 87 -9.71 -13.94 -17.66
C ASN A 87 -10.66 -12.83 -17.20
N ASP A 88 -10.19 -11.59 -17.09
CA ASP A 88 -10.91 -10.52 -16.41
C ASP A 88 -11.05 -9.25 -17.27
N ARG A 89 -10.79 -9.34 -18.57
CA ARG A 89 -10.92 -8.20 -19.51
C ARG A 89 -12.34 -7.63 -19.56
N ASP A 90 -13.33 -8.44 -19.27
CA ASP A 90 -14.75 -8.10 -19.22
C ASP A 90 -15.14 -7.19 -18.04
N LEU A 91 -14.21 -6.94 -17.11
CA LEU A 91 -14.36 -5.89 -16.10
C LEU A 91 -14.38 -4.47 -16.71
N ALA A 92 -13.93 -4.32 -17.96
CA ALA A 92 -14.05 -3.10 -18.73
C ALA A 92 -14.94 -3.30 -19.96
N PRO A 93 -15.67 -2.26 -20.44
CA PRO A 93 -16.30 -2.27 -21.73
C PRO A 93 -15.31 -2.51 -22.88
N ASP A 94 -15.75 -3.16 -23.96
CA ASP A 94 -14.86 -3.51 -25.08
C ASP A 94 -14.13 -2.30 -25.68
N ASN A 95 -14.83 -1.17 -25.85
CA ASN A 95 -14.22 0.07 -26.37
C ASN A 95 -13.14 0.67 -25.44
N GLU A 96 -13.25 0.45 -24.15
CA GLU A 96 -12.23 0.86 -23.19
C GLU A 96 -11.02 -0.08 -23.25
N PHE A 97 -11.29 -1.38 -23.30
CA PHE A 97 -10.23 -2.37 -23.45
C PHE A 97 -9.46 -2.21 -24.77
N GLU A 98 -10.13 -1.93 -25.91
CA GLU A 98 -9.46 -1.65 -27.17
C GLU A 98 -8.46 -0.50 -27.04
N ARG A 99 -8.85 0.58 -26.37
CA ARG A 99 -7.95 1.72 -26.12
C ARG A 99 -6.78 1.33 -25.20
N TYR A 100 -7.05 0.54 -24.17
CA TYR A 100 -6.01 0.08 -23.24
C TYR A 100 -5.05 -0.90 -23.93
N SER A 101 -5.52 -1.78 -24.80
CA SER A 101 -4.68 -2.74 -25.53
C SER A 101 -3.67 -2.05 -26.45
N VAL A 102 -4.06 -0.94 -27.09
CA VAL A 102 -3.13 -0.10 -27.87
C VAL A 102 -2.04 0.50 -26.97
N PHE A 103 -2.40 0.98 -25.79
CA PHE A 103 -1.43 1.47 -24.82
C PHE A 103 -0.47 0.36 -24.36
N MET A 104 -0.96 -0.84 -24.06
CA MET A 104 -0.16 -2.00 -23.71
C MET A 104 0.91 -2.28 -24.76
N GLN A 105 0.51 -2.40 -26.02
CA GLN A 105 1.41 -2.66 -27.16
C GLN A 105 2.48 -1.59 -27.30
N HIS A 106 2.10 -0.30 -27.24
CA HIS A 106 3.06 0.81 -27.29
C HIS A 106 4.03 0.84 -26.10
N SER A 107 3.59 0.35 -24.95
CA SER A 107 4.42 0.24 -23.75
C SER A 107 5.24 -1.05 -23.69
N GLY A 108 5.15 -1.90 -24.73
CA GLY A 108 5.98 -3.10 -24.88
C GLY A 108 5.52 -4.31 -24.07
N PHE A 109 4.25 -4.35 -23.63
CA PHE A 109 3.70 -5.51 -22.93
C PHE A 109 2.38 -5.99 -23.56
N CYS A 110 2.11 -7.30 -23.44
CA CYS A 110 0.98 -7.96 -24.08
C CYS A 110 0.02 -8.61 -23.09
N ASP A 111 0.46 -8.90 -21.88
CA ASP A 111 -0.38 -9.54 -20.88
C ASP A 111 -0.01 -9.05 -19.48
N VAL A 112 -0.99 -9.10 -18.57
CA VAL A 112 -0.85 -8.60 -17.19
C VAL A 112 -1.52 -9.58 -16.23
N MET A 113 -0.84 -9.84 -15.11
CA MET A 113 -1.40 -10.47 -13.91
C MET A 113 -1.31 -9.48 -12.76
N ASP A 114 -2.44 -9.20 -12.14
CA ASP A 114 -2.54 -8.34 -10.98
C ASP A 114 -2.91 -9.14 -9.71
N PHE A 115 -2.22 -8.80 -8.63
CA PHE A 115 -2.54 -9.23 -7.28
C PHE A 115 -3.12 -8.08 -6.51
N VAL A 116 -4.20 -8.33 -5.77
CA VAL A 116 -4.72 -7.40 -4.77
C VAL A 116 -4.61 -8.04 -3.39
N PHE A 117 -4.08 -7.27 -2.46
CA PHE A 117 -3.84 -7.71 -1.08
C PHE A 117 -4.83 -7.05 -0.13
N TRP A 118 -5.43 -7.87 0.75
CA TRP A 118 -6.57 -7.49 1.56
C TRP A 118 -6.27 -7.61 3.07
N ASN A 119 -6.76 -6.67 3.83
CA ASN A 119 -6.85 -6.76 5.28
C ASN A 119 -8.34 -6.77 5.67
N GLY A 120 -8.90 -7.97 5.89
CA GLY A 120 -10.34 -8.15 5.99
C GLY A 120 -11.06 -7.71 4.71
N ASP A 121 -11.89 -6.69 4.82
CA ASP A 121 -12.68 -6.16 3.71
C ASP A 121 -11.99 -4.99 2.97
N GLU A 122 -10.81 -4.59 3.40
CA GLU A 122 -10.09 -3.46 2.85
C GLU A 122 -8.89 -3.90 2.02
N ALA A 123 -8.87 -3.54 0.73
CA ALA A 123 -7.68 -3.68 -0.09
C ALA A 123 -6.63 -2.65 0.34
N PHE A 124 -5.37 -3.06 0.48
CA PHE A 124 -4.31 -2.18 0.96
C PHE A 124 -3.09 -2.08 0.04
N ALA A 125 -2.88 -3.05 -0.84
CA ALA A 125 -1.78 -3.03 -1.79
C ALA A 125 -2.13 -3.84 -3.04
N GLY A 126 -1.33 -3.66 -4.10
CA GLY A 126 -1.38 -4.47 -5.31
C GLY A 126 -0.01 -4.63 -5.94
N LEU A 127 0.14 -5.71 -6.71
CA LEU A 127 1.32 -6.04 -7.48
C LEU A 127 0.90 -6.42 -8.89
N GLY A 128 1.23 -5.57 -9.87
CA GLY A 128 1.08 -5.88 -11.28
C GLY A 128 2.35 -6.51 -11.85
N ILE A 129 2.20 -7.60 -12.58
CA ILE A 129 3.25 -8.31 -13.32
C ILE A 129 2.92 -8.23 -14.80
N MET A 130 3.79 -7.61 -15.60
CA MET A 130 3.55 -7.43 -17.03
C MET A 130 4.49 -8.32 -17.85
N LYS A 131 3.88 -9.02 -18.79
CA LYS A 131 4.57 -9.82 -19.82
C LYS A 131 4.86 -8.96 -21.02
N SER A 132 6.12 -8.95 -21.48
CA SER A 132 6.49 -8.32 -22.75
C SER A 132 6.09 -9.18 -23.95
N LEU A 133 6.15 -8.60 -25.14
CA LEU A 133 5.83 -9.33 -26.38
C LEU A 133 6.70 -10.58 -26.60
N ASP A 134 7.91 -10.58 -26.04
CA ASP A 134 8.88 -11.70 -26.13
C ASP A 134 8.76 -12.69 -24.96
N ASP A 135 7.97 -12.38 -23.94
CA ASP A 135 7.78 -13.27 -22.78
C ASP A 135 6.71 -14.33 -23.12
N PRO A 136 6.77 -15.52 -22.52
CA PRO A 136 5.69 -16.49 -22.65
C PRO A 136 4.40 -15.90 -22.06
N PRO A 137 3.23 -16.16 -22.67
CA PRO A 137 1.95 -15.66 -22.15
C PRO A 137 1.66 -16.23 -20.76
N ILE A 138 0.79 -15.56 -20.01
CA ILE A 138 0.31 -16.04 -18.71
C ILE A 138 -0.49 -17.32 -18.94
N THR A 139 -0.07 -18.39 -18.27
CA THR A 139 -0.65 -19.71 -18.36
C THR A 139 -1.59 -20.01 -17.19
N SER A 140 -2.37 -21.09 -17.28
CA SER A 140 -3.16 -21.60 -16.14
C SER A 140 -2.28 -22.06 -14.97
N GLU A 141 -1.06 -22.50 -15.25
CA GLU A 141 -0.07 -22.82 -14.22
C GLU A 141 0.42 -21.56 -13.49
N ASP A 142 0.71 -20.47 -14.22
CA ASP A 142 1.06 -19.17 -13.62
C ASP A 142 -0.07 -18.68 -12.69
N LEU A 143 -1.32 -18.84 -13.10
CA LEU A 143 -2.48 -18.51 -12.26
C LEU A 143 -2.53 -19.37 -10.99
N ARG A 144 -2.29 -20.67 -11.11
CA ARG A 144 -2.25 -21.58 -9.95
C ARG A 144 -1.15 -21.17 -8.98
N VAL A 145 0.03 -20.86 -9.49
CA VAL A 145 1.16 -20.36 -8.69
C VAL A 145 0.81 -19.01 -8.06
N GLY A 146 0.19 -18.10 -8.82
CA GLY A 146 -0.26 -16.80 -8.34
C GLY A 146 -1.21 -16.92 -7.14
N TRP A 147 -2.21 -17.77 -7.24
CA TRP A 147 -3.14 -18.05 -6.14
C TRP A 147 -2.45 -18.63 -4.91
N ALA A 148 -1.45 -19.50 -5.09
CA ALA A 148 -0.68 -20.05 -3.99
C ALA A 148 0.24 -19.03 -3.32
N MET A 149 0.79 -18.08 -4.09
CA MET A 149 1.69 -17.04 -3.58
C MET A 149 0.96 -15.86 -2.94
N GLN A 150 -0.27 -15.56 -3.38
CA GLN A 150 -1.01 -14.37 -2.94
C GLN A 150 -1.09 -14.23 -1.42
N PRO A 151 -1.46 -15.25 -0.62
CA PRO A 151 -1.54 -15.13 0.83
C PRO A 151 -0.17 -14.86 1.49
N TYR A 152 0.90 -15.40 0.93
CA TYR A 152 2.26 -15.17 1.44
C TYR A 152 2.70 -13.72 1.18
N LEU A 153 2.46 -13.19 -0.02
CA LEU A 153 2.76 -11.80 -0.36
C LEU A 153 1.90 -10.83 0.46
N GLU A 154 0.62 -11.14 0.63
CA GLU A 154 -0.32 -10.37 1.47
C GLU A 154 0.18 -10.27 2.92
N TYR A 155 0.58 -11.40 3.51
CA TYR A 155 1.13 -11.44 4.86
C TYR A 155 2.40 -10.58 4.98
N ASN A 156 3.34 -10.70 4.05
CA ASN A 156 4.57 -9.91 4.07
C ASN A 156 4.32 -8.42 3.92
N LEU A 157 3.47 -8.03 2.95
CA LEU A 157 3.15 -6.62 2.71
C LEU A 157 2.33 -5.98 3.84
N SER A 158 1.46 -6.75 4.51
CA SER A 158 0.71 -6.24 5.67
C SER A 158 1.63 -5.83 6.83
N ARG A 159 2.81 -6.46 6.92
CA ARG A 159 3.84 -6.17 7.93
C ARG A 159 4.84 -5.11 7.53
N HIS A 160 4.73 -4.58 6.32
CA HIS A 160 5.62 -3.55 5.84
C HIS A 160 5.52 -2.28 6.70
N PRO A 161 6.64 -1.63 7.11
CA PRO A 161 6.62 -0.47 8.00
C PRO A 161 5.71 0.67 7.53
N GLN A 162 5.71 0.99 6.23
CA GLN A 162 4.83 2.03 5.69
C GLN A 162 3.35 1.66 5.79
N GLN A 163 3.00 0.38 5.59
CA GLN A 163 1.63 -0.09 5.70
C GLN A 163 1.16 -0.05 7.16
N ARG A 164 1.98 -0.49 8.10
CA ARG A 164 1.68 -0.39 9.54
C ARG A 164 1.46 1.05 9.97
N GLU A 165 2.33 1.96 9.55
CA GLU A 165 2.19 3.39 9.82
C GLU A 165 0.90 3.96 9.23
N TYR A 166 0.58 3.64 7.98
CA TYR A 166 -0.67 4.08 7.34
C TYR A 166 -1.90 3.58 8.10
N GLN A 167 -1.94 2.30 8.47
CA GLN A 167 -3.05 1.71 9.22
C GLN A 167 -3.18 2.33 10.61
N ARG A 168 -2.07 2.58 11.29
CA ARG A 168 -2.04 3.28 12.58
C ARG A 168 -2.63 4.67 12.47
N GLN A 169 -2.19 5.47 11.50
CA GLN A 169 -2.71 6.82 11.28
C GLN A 169 -4.19 6.82 10.92
N LYS A 170 -4.61 5.88 10.10
CA LYS A 170 -6.01 5.70 9.72
C LYS A 170 -6.87 5.35 10.94
N ARG A 171 -6.41 4.45 11.80
CA ARG A 171 -7.09 4.07 13.04
C ARG A 171 -7.19 5.25 14.00
N LEU A 172 -6.10 6.01 14.19
CA LEU A 172 -6.11 7.21 15.02
C LEU A 172 -7.16 8.23 14.55
N ARG A 173 -7.31 8.41 13.25
CA ARG A 173 -8.31 9.32 12.69
C ARG A 173 -9.74 8.76 12.75
N ARG A 174 -9.96 7.52 12.30
CA ARG A 174 -11.31 6.96 12.15
C ARG A 174 -11.93 6.48 13.46
N VAL A 175 -11.13 5.83 14.32
CA VAL A 175 -11.63 5.25 15.57
C VAL A 175 -11.61 6.26 16.71
N TYR A 176 -10.50 7.02 16.82
CA TYR A 176 -10.31 7.96 17.93
C TYR A 176 -10.61 9.41 17.57
N GLY A 177 -10.96 9.70 16.32
CA GLY A 177 -11.34 11.03 15.89
C GLY A 177 -10.22 12.08 15.95
N LEU A 178 -8.96 11.66 15.84
CA LEU A 178 -7.85 12.60 15.82
C LEU A 178 -7.85 13.39 14.50
N THR A 179 -7.60 14.69 14.60
CA THR A 179 -7.32 15.53 13.44
C THR A 179 -5.93 15.21 12.88
N HIS A 180 -5.64 15.65 11.66
CA HIS A 180 -4.32 15.46 11.04
C HIS A 180 -3.20 15.98 11.95
N ARG A 181 -3.36 17.17 12.53
CA ARG A 181 -2.38 17.80 13.43
C ARG A 181 -2.18 17.02 14.74
N GLU A 182 -3.25 16.46 15.29
CA GLU A 182 -3.18 15.62 16.49
C GLU A 182 -2.47 14.30 16.22
N VAL A 183 -2.64 13.71 15.02
CA VAL A 183 -1.91 12.51 14.58
C VAL A 183 -0.42 12.80 14.44
N GLU A 184 -0.04 13.92 13.80
CA GLU A 184 1.37 14.32 13.70
C GLU A 184 2.03 14.44 15.08
N ILE A 185 1.38 15.16 16.01
CA ILE A 185 1.89 15.34 17.37
C ILE A 185 1.96 13.99 18.12
N ALA A 186 0.96 13.13 18.00
CA ALA A 186 0.95 11.81 18.60
C ALA A 186 2.12 10.96 18.11
N ASN A 187 2.42 10.99 16.81
CA ASN A 187 3.54 10.28 16.21
C ASN A 187 4.89 10.79 16.74
N LEU A 188 5.08 12.11 16.81
CA LEU A 188 6.31 12.71 17.32
C LEU A 188 6.52 12.40 18.82
N ILE A 189 5.43 12.26 19.58
CA ILE A 189 5.49 11.76 20.95
C ILE A 189 5.91 10.28 20.98
N GLY A 190 5.38 9.47 20.08
CA GLY A 190 5.74 8.04 19.98
C GLY A 190 7.23 7.81 19.74
N VAL A 191 7.88 8.69 18.97
CA VAL A 191 9.34 8.65 18.75
C VAL A 191 10.15 9.39 19.81
N GLY A 192 9.52 9.92 20.86
CA GLY A 192 10.19 10.44 22.05
C GLY A 192 10.49 11.95 22.05
N LEU A 193 10.07 12.74 21.07
CA LEU A 193 10.35 14.18 21.00
C LEU A 193 9.69 14.94 22.16
N THR A 194 10.39 15.92 22.72
CA THR A 194 9.82 16.83 23.74
C THR A 194 8.80 17.79 23.11
N ASN A 195 7.98 18.44 23.93
CA ASN A 195 7.03 19.45 23.43
C ASN A 195 7.74 20.64 22.76
N GLN A 196 8.97 20.95 23.17
CA GLN A 196 9.77 21.98 22.56
C GLN A 196 10.23 21.56 21.16
N ASP A 197 10.77 20.32 21.04
CA ASP A 197 11.19 19.78 19.74
C ASP A 197 10.01 19.71 18.77
N ILE A 198 8.83 19.28 19.26
CA ILE A 198 7.59 19.22 18.45
C ILE A 198 7.17 20.63 18.00
N ALA A 199 7.27 21.62 18.88
CA ALA A 199 6.93 23.01 18.51
C ALA A 199 7.85 23.53 17.42
N GLU A 200 9.14 23.26 17.50
CA GLU A 200 10.16 23.63 16.52
C GLU A 200 9.97 22.87 15.19
N ASP A 201 9.80 21.55 15.23
CA ASP A 201 9.62 20.68 14.05
C ASP A 201 8.37 21.05 13.25
N LEU A 202 7.30 21.39 13.96
CA LEU A 202 6.01 21.70 13.36
C LEU A 202 5.78 23.21 13.11
N GLY A 203 6.72 24.08 13.48
CA GLY A 203 6.62 25.52 13.31
C GLY A 203 5.44 26.17 14.06
N ILE A 204 5.11 25.68 15.27
CA ILE A 204 3.99 26.19 16.08
C ILE A 204 4.44 26.54 17.52
N GLY A 205 3.61 27.30 18.21
CA GLY A 205 3.90 27.67 19.61
C GLY A 205 3.82 26.49 20.57
N LEU A 206 4.68 26.45 21.61
CA LEU A 206 4.65 25.47 22.68
C LEU A 206 3.27 25.33 23.36
N GLY A 207 2.57 26.47 23.52
CA GLY A 207 1.18 26.49 24.03
C GLY A 207 0.21 25.72 23.15
N THR A 208 0.36 25.85 21.83
CA THR A 208 -0.46 25.13 20.83
C THR A 208 -0.19 23.62 20.91
N VAL A 209 1.08 23.21 21.03
CA VAL A 209 1.42 21.78 21.23
C VAL A 209 0.73 21.24 22.48
N LYS A 210 0.80 21.97 23.63
CA LYS A 210 0.14 21.54 24.88
C LYS A 210 -1.37 21.41 24.70
N THR A 211 -2.02 22.33 23.98
CA THR A 211 -3.46 22.26 23.72
C THR A 211 -3.83 21.03 22.87
N HIS A 212 -3.08 20.75 21.81
CA HIS A 212 -3.28 19.53 21.02
C HIS A 212 -3.05 18.27 21.86
N LEU A 213 -2.03 18.23 22.71
CA LEU A 213 -1.77 17.08 23.57
C LEU A 213 -2.91 16.80 24.55
N LEU A 214 -3.49 17.82 25.17
CA LEU A 214 -4.68 17.66 26.01
C LEU A 214 -5.85 17.04 25.24
N SER A 215 -6.06 17.47 23.99
CA SER A 215 -7.08 16.89 23.13
C SER A 215 -6.77 15.43 22.76
N VAL A 216 -5.51 15.12 22.43
CA VAL A 216 -5.05 13.74 22.14
C VAL A 216 -5.23 12.85 23.36
N PHE A 217 -4.84 13.29 24.55
CA PHE A 217 -5.01 12.52 25.79
C PHE A 217 -6.50 12.17 26.01
N ARG A 218 -7.39 13.15 25.88
CA ARG A 218 -8.82 12.93 26.02
C ARG A 218 -9.38 11.94 24.98
N LYS A 219 -8.99 12.07 23.71
CA LYS A 219 -9.48 11.25 22.61
C LYS A 219 -8.98 9.81 22.66
N LEU A 220 -7.77 9.59 23.16
CA LEU A 220 -7.17 8.26 23.33
C LEU A 220 -7.43 7.64 24.71
N ASP A 221 -8.11 8.38 25.60
CA ASP A 221 -8.40 7.99 26.98
C ASP A 221 -7.11 7.62 27.75
N VAL A 222 -6.15 8.53 27.73
CA VAL A 222 -4.85 8.39 28.44
C VAL A 222 -4.59 9.62 29.29
N SER A 223 -3.94 9.46 30.46
CA SER A 223 -3.75 10.53 31.43
C SER A 223 -2.39 11.21 31.37
N ASN A 224 -1.41 10.61 30.69
CA ASN A 224 -0.05 11.15 30.64
C ASN A 224 0.69 10.72 29.38
N ARG A 225 1.86 11.33 29.16
CA ARG A 225 2.72 11.09 28.00
C ARG A 225 3.17 9.64 27.88
N THR A 226 3.52 8.99 28.99
CA THR A 226 3.98 7.60 29.00
C THR A 226 2.85 6.66 28.51
N MET A 227 1.65 6.83 29.04
CA MET A 227 0.48 6.08 28.58
C MET A 227 0.16 6.34 27.11
N LEU A 228 0.32 7.59 26.62
CA LEU A 228 0.16 7.91 25.22
C LEU A 228 1.17 7.14 24.37
N SER A 229 2.47 7.17 24.72
CA SER A 229 3.50 6.43 23.97
C SER A 229 3.24 4.93 23.95
N MET A 230 2.82 4.35 25.07
CA MET A 230 2.44 2.93 25.15
C MET A 230 1.21 2.62 24.29
N ARG A 231 0.21 3.50 24.30
CA ARG A 231 -1.00 3.35 23.49
C ARG A 231 -0.70 3.39 22.00
N ILE A 232 0.15 4.31 21.58
CA ILE A 232 0.60 4.41 20.16
C ILE A 232 1.35 3.14 19.77
N ALA A 233 2.27 2.65 20.59
CA ALA A 233 3.02 1.41 20.34
C ALA A 233 2.11 0.18 20.28
N SER A 234 1.08 0.08 21.14
CA SER A 234 0.13 -1.04 21.12
C SER A 234 -0.70 -1.07 19.82
N LEU A 235 -1.02 0.09 19.25
CA LEU A 235 -1.75 0.18 17.98
C LEU A 235 -0.94 -0.35 16.79
N GLU A 236 0.37 -0.45 16.91
CA GLU A 236 1.24 -1.09 15.90
C GLU A 236 1.13 -2.63 15.94
N GLY A 237 0.85 -3.22 17.09
CA GLY A 237 0.76 -4.68 17.28
C GLY A 237 -0.64 -5.29 17.03
N GLU A 238 -1.70 -4.50 17.23
CA GLU A 238 -3.09 -5.01 17.15
C GLU A 238 -3.59 -5.32 15.73
N GLY A 239 -2.87 -4.91 14.68
CA GLY A 239 -3.14 -5.29 13.29
C GLY A 239 -2.98 -6.80 13.03
N ASP A 240 -2.16 -7.48 13.83
CA ASP A 240 -1.85 -8.90 13.68
C ASP A 240 -2.93 -9.84 14.27
N ALA A 241 -3.66 -9.41 15.29
CA ALA A 241 -4.61 -10.27 16.01
C ALA A 241 -5.98 -10.40 15.31
N SER A 242 -6.39 -9.40 14.53
CA SER A 242 -7.68 -9.41 13.81
C SER A 242 -7.73 -10.38 12.64
N SER A 243 -6.59 -10.67 12.01
CA SER A 243 -6.52 -11.54 10.82
C SER A 243 -6.47 -13.02 11.16
N MET A 244 -5.95 -13.40 12.33
CA MET A 244 -5.84 -14.80 12.74
C MET A 244 -7.16 -15.46 13.16
N ASN A 245 -8.14 -14.68 13.63
CA ASN A 245 -9.37 -15.24 14.20
C ASN A 245 -10.49 -15.49 13.17
N ARG A 246 -10.28 -15.17 11.87
CA ARG A 246 -11.28 -15.39 10.81
C ARG A 246 -10.91 -16.49 9.80
N ALA A 247 -9.76 -17.13 9.94
CA ALA A 247 -9.34 -18.23 9.08
C ALA A 247 -9.84 -19.63 9.56
N SER A 248 -10.71 -19.67 10.59
CA SER A 248 -11.20 -20.91 11.21
C SER A 248 -12.71 -21.07 11.17
N HIS A 249 -13.37 -20.55 10.11
CA HIS A 249 -14.78 -20.91 9.84
C HIS A 249 -15.02 -21.04 8.35
#